data_a60498b71473f8fe46d435667c73372d
#
_entry.id   a60498b71473f8fe46d435667c73372d
#
_cell.length_a   1.000
_cell.length_b   1.000
_cell.length_c   1.000
_cell.angle_alpha   90.00
_cell.angle_beta   90.00
_cell.angle_gamma   90.00
#
_symmetry.space_group_name_H-M   'P 1'
#
loop_
_entity.id
_entity.type
_entity.pdbx_description
1 polymer ?
#
loop_
_entity_poly.entity_id
_entity_poly.type
_entity_poly.pdbx_seq_one_letter_code
_entity_poly.pdbx_strand_id
1 'polypeptide(L)'
;VLKVILESGNLADPAVIRAASHLALDEGADFLKTSTGKSGTGATPEAARVMLQVIHERSTAPGPVAGFKASGGVRKVADAAVYIALVRDVLQVAEVGPRVLRIGASGLLDDIRATLGQASDLHSPPPSSSRPSTY
;
A
#
# COMPACT_ATOMS: atom_id res chain seq x y z
N VAL A 1 14.75 -10.49 -5.90
CA VAL A 1 13.84 -9.95 -4.88
C VAL A 1 12.80 -11.01 -4.53
N LEU A 2 12.90 -11.57 -3.32
CA LEU A 2 11.96 -12.54 -2.77
C LEU A 2 10.84 -11.83 -2.02
N LYS A 3 9.57 -12.14 -2.39
CA LYS A 3 8.39 -11.62 -1.68
C LYS A 3 7.61 -12.79 -1.10
N VAL A 4 7.65 -12.94 0.21
CA VAL A 4 6.93 -14.00 0.91
C VAL A 4 5.50 -13.57 1.17
N ILE A 5 4.53 -14.39 0.74
CA ILE A 5 3.11 -14.16 0.98
C ILE A 5 2.72 -14.88 2.26
N LEU A 6 2.27 -14.13 3.27
CA LEU A 6 1.82 -14.71 4.52
C LEU A 6 0.39 -15.23 4.46
N GLU A 7 -0.41 -14.76 3.51
CA GLU A 7 -1.85 -14.98 3.41
C GLU A 7 -2.55 -14.61 4.74
N SER A 8 -2.31 -13.37 5.16
CA SER A 8 -2.66 -12.86 6.49
C SER A 8 -4.14 -13.01 6.85
N GLY A 9 -5.03 -13.04 5.85
CA GLY A 9 -6.46 -13.29 6.07
C GLY A 9 -6.76 -14.71 6.55
N ASN A 10 -5.94 -15.69 6.17
CA ASN A 10 -6.09 -17.08 6.62
C ASN A 10 -5.44 -17.30 8.00
N LEU A 11 -4.33 -16.60 8.27
CA LEU A 11 -3.67 -16.68 9.59
C LEU A 11 -4.54 -16.05 10.68
N ALA A 12 -5.23 -14.95 10.35
CA ALA A 12 -6.18 -14.19 11.16
C ALA A 12 -5.65 -13.67 12.51
N ASP A 13 -4.93 -14.50 13.28
CA ASP A 13 -4.36 -14.15 14.58
C ASP A 13 -3.12 -13.25 14.43
N PRO A 14 -3.10 -12.06 15.05
CA PRO A 14 -1.95 -11.15 15.04
C PRO A 14 -0.63 -11.79 15.54
N ALA A 15 -0.69 -12.68 16.53
CA ALA A 15 0.49 -13.37 17.05
C ALA A 15 1.07 -14.33 16.01
N VAL A 16 0.22 -15.04 15.27
CA VAL A 16 0.63 -15.95 14.19
C VAL A 16 1.17 -15.15 13.00
N ILE A 17 0.54 -14.03 12.62
CA ILE A 17 1.05 -13.13 11.58
C ILE A 17 2.42 -12.60 11.96
N ARG A 18 2.62 -12.21 13.21
CA ARG A 18 3.91 -11.74 13.73
C ARG A 18 4.99 -12.80 13.63
N ALA A 19 4.71 -14.02 14.12
CA ALA A 19 5.65 -15.14 14.08
C ALA A 19 6.04 -15.52 12.65
N ALA A 20 5.07 -15.60 11.74
CA ALA A 20 5.30 -15.85 10.32
C ALA A 20 6.10 -14.74 9.65
N SER A 21 5.90 -13.47 10.04
CA SER A 21 6.68 -12.33 9.56
C SER A 21 8.14 -12.43 9.96
N HIS A 22 8.43 -12.74 11.23
CA HIS A 22 9.79 -12.96 11.70
C HIS A 22 10.46 -14.09 10.94
N LEU A 23 9.81 -15.25 10.86
CA LEU A 23 10.35 -16.41 10.14
C LEU A 23 10.70 -16.08 8.69
N ALA A 24 9.80 -15.41 7.97
CA ALA A 24 10.04 -15.03 6.57
C ALA A 24 11.25 -14.11 6.42
N LEU A 25 11.42 -13.13 7.32
CA LEU A 25 12.55 -12.20 7.29
C LEU A 25 13.86 -12.86 7.74
N ASP A 26 13.80 -13.79 8.68
CA ASP A 26 14.97 -14.59 9.12
C ASP A 26 15.52 -15.45 8.00
N GLU A 27 14.64 -15.95 7.13
CA GLU A 27 14.99 -16.73 5.93
C GLU A 27 15.31 -15.85 4.70
N GLY A 28 15.45 -14.55 4.87
CA GLY A 28 15.96 -13.65 3.85
C GLY A 28 14.91 -13.10 2.87
N ALA A 29 13.65 -12.98 3.28
CA ALA A 29 12.64 -12.30 2.46
C ALA A 29 12.98 -10.81 2.29
N ASP A 30 12.97 -10.32 1.05
CA ASP A 30 13.11 -8.89 0.75
C ASP A 30 11.80 -8.13 0.98
N PHE A 31 10.65 -8.79 0.89
CA PHE A 31 9.33 -8.22 1.11
C PHE A 31 8.42 -9.20 1.84
N LEU A 32 7.65 -8.66 2.78
CA LEU A 32 6.46 -9.33 3.29
C LEU A 32 5.23 -8.88 2.47
N LYS A 33 4.44 -9.83 1.99
CA LYS A 33 3.20 -9.57 1.26
C LYS A 33 2.01 -10.14 2.02
N THR A 34 0.92 -9.36 2.12
CA THR A 34 -0.27 -9.78 2.87
C THR A 34 -0.94 -11.01 2.28
N SER A 35 -1.35 -10.99 1.01
CA SER A 35 -2.22 -12.01 0.44
C SER A 35 -1.99 -12.25 -1.06
N THR A 36 -2.45 -13.40 -1.55
CA THR A 36 -2.52 -13.69 -2.98
C THR A 36 -3.56 -12.84 -3.70
N GLY A 37 -4.60 -12.39 -3.00
CA GLY A 37 -5.79 -11.78 -3.56
C GLY A 37 -6.82 -12.79 -4.09
N LYS A 38 -6.61 -14.09 -3.83
CA LYS A 38 -7.50 -15.20 -4.25
C LYS A 38 -8.26 -15.82 -3.09
N SER A 39 -7.80 -15.61 -1.86
CA SER A 39 -8.52 -15.95 -0.63
C SER A 39 -9.56 -14.90 -0.28
N GLY A 40 -10.56 -15.26 0.55
CA GLY A 40 -11.69 -14.39 0.89
C GLY A 40 -11.29 -13.06 1.53
N THR A 41 -10.30 -13.06 2.42
CA THR A 41 -9.81 -11.85 3.09
C THR A 41 -8.45 -11.43 2.52
N GLY A 42 -8.41 -10.23 1.93
CA GLY A 42 -7.19 -9.64 1.41
C GLY A 42 -6.36 -8.93 2.49
N ALA A 43 -5.71 -7.83 2.10
CA ALA A 43 -4.99 -6.95 3.02
C ALA A 43 -5.95 -6.27 3.99
N THR A 44 -5.61 -6.25 5.27
CA THR A 44 -6.28 -5.43 6.28
C THR A 44 -5.27 -4.49 6.95
N PRO A 45 -5.71 -3.30 7.43
CA PRO A 45 -4.83 -2.38 8.14
C PRO A 45 -4.20 -3.00 9.40
N GLU A 46 -4.95 -3.84 10.11
CA GLU A 46 -4.51 -4.52 11.33
C GLU A 46 -3.35 -5.48 11.03
N ALA A 47 -3.54 -6.39 10.07
CA ALA A 47 -2.49 -7.31 9.65
C ALA A 47 -1.26 -6.56 9.10
N ALA A 48 -1.50 -5.52 8.30
CA ALA A 48 -0.43 -4.68 7.76
C ALA A 48 0.39 -4.02 8.87
N ARG A 49 -0.26 -3.50 9.91
CA ARG A 49 0.42 -2.89 11.07
C ARG A 49 1.35 -3.90 11.77
N VAL A 50 0.87 -5.12 12.02
CA VAL A 50 1.68 -6.18 12.65
C VAL A 50 2.91 -6.50 11.80
N MET A 51 2.74 -6.69 10.49
CA MET A 51 3.83 -6.99 9.57
C MET A 51 4.85 -5.84 9.48
N LEU A 52 4.37 -4.59 9.43
CA LEU A 52 5.22 -3.39 9.42
C LEU A 52 6.00 -3.21 10.71
N GLN A 53 5.41 -3.52 11.87
CA GLN A 53 6.11 -3.51 13.16
C GLN A 53 7.29 -4.48 13.15
N VAL A 54 7.12 -5.68 12.63
CA VAL A 54 8.21 -6.65 12.50
C VAL A 54 9.30 -6.14 11.55
N ILE A 55 8.93 -5.55 10.41
CA ILE A 55 9.89 -4.92 9.48
C ILE A 55 10.65 -3.80 10.20
N HIS A 56 9.97 -2.96 10.96
CA HIS A 56 10.59 -1.86 11.72
C HIS A 56 11.60 -2.37 12.75
N GLU A 57 11.22 -3.36 13.55
CA GLU A 57 12.10 -4.00 14.55
C GLU A 57 13.37 -4.57 13.90
N ARG A 58 13.23 -5.17 12.73
CA ARG A 58 14.37 -5.71 11.98
C ARG A 58 15.22 -4.63 11.33
N SER A 59 14.66 -3.48 10.98
CA SER A 59 15.41 -2.37 10.36
C SER A 59 16.42 -1.70 11.30
N THR A 60 16.31 -1.90 12.60
CA THR A 60 17.27 -1.42 13.60
C THR A 60 18.51 -2.33 13.72
N ALA A 61 18.46 -3.53 13.13
CA ALA A 61 19.60 -4.44 13.04
C ALA A 61 20.44 -4.17 11.79
N PRO A 62 21.74 -4.48 11.76
CA PRO A 62 22.55 -4.39 10.56
C PRO A 62 22.00 -5.31 9.46
N GLY A 63 21.77 -4.74 8.28
CA GLY A 63 21.32 -5.51 7.11
C GLY A 63 20.36 -4.73 6.20
N PRO A 64 19.93 -5.32 5.09
CA PRO A 64 18.97 -4.69 4.18
C PRO A 64 17.60 -4.58 4.84
N VAL A 65 16.98 -3.41 4.72
CA VAL A 65 15.60 -3.18 5.21
C VAL A 65 14.61 -3.85 4.26
N ALA A 66 13.78 -4.73 4.78
CA ALA A 66 12.72 -5.37 4.01
C ALA A 66 11.59 -4.38 3.69
N GLY A 67 10.90 -4.62 2.56
CA GLY A 67 9.73 -3.87 2.17
C GLY A 67 8.42 -4.57 2.52
N PHE A 68 7.33 -3.83 2.37
CA PHE A 68 5.97 -4.31 2.56
C PHE A 68 5.18 -4.27 1.26
N LYS A 69 4.33 -5.27 1.02
CA LYS A 69 3.39 -5.27 -0.10
C LYS A 69 1.97 -5.56 0.37
N ALA A 70 1.11 -4.54 0.33
CA ALA A 70 -0.34 -4.70 0.48
C ALA A 70 -0.94 -5.31 -0.80
N SER A 71 -1.76 -6.36 -0.66
CA SER A 71 -2.38 -7.04 -1.80
C SER A 71 -3.69 -7.71 -1.40
N GLY A 72 -4.70 -7.60 -2.29
CA GLY A 72 -6.06 -8.05 -2.05
C GLY A 72 -6.93 -6.98 -1.42
N GLY A 73 -8.04 -6.63 -2.07
CA GLY A 73 -9.00 -5.63 -1.58
C GLY A 73 -8.66 -4.16 -1.85
N VAL A 74 -7.44 -3.83 -2.26
CA VAL A 74 -7.05 -2.45 -2.59
C VAL A 74 -7.55 -2.12 -4.00
N ARG A 75 -8.56 -1.26 -4.14
CA ARG A 75 -9.21 -0.94 -5.41
C ARG A 75 -9.23 0.53 -5.74
N LYS A 76 -9.19 1.40 -4.71
CA LYS A 76 -9.31 2.85 -4.83
C LYS A 76 -8.06 3.55 -4.31
N VAL A 77 -7.86 4.79 -4.75
CA VAL A 77 -6.81 5.68 -4.22
C VAL A 77 -6.92 5.82 -2.70
N ALA A 78 -8.14 5.92 -2.17
CA ALA A 78 -8.38 5.98 -0.74
C ALA A 78 -7.88 4.74 0.01
N ASP A 79 -8.09 3.52 -0.55
CA ASP A 79 -7.58 2.29 0.05
C ASP A 79 -6.05 2.29 0.07
N ALA A 80 -5.42 2.70 -1.04
CA ALA A 80 -3.97 2.79 -1.14
C ALA A 80 -3.37 3.79 -0.14
N ALA A 81 -4.06 4.93 0.06
CA ALA A 81 -3.64 5.98 1.00
C ALA A 81 -3.53 5.47 2.44
N VAL A 82 -4.40 4.54 2.86
CA VAL A 82 -4.34 3.91 4.19
C VAL A 82 -2.99 3.19 4.39
N TYR A 83 -2.54 2.41 3.41
CA TYR A 83 -1.28 1.68 3.51
C TYR A 83 -0.06 2.59 3.39
N ILE A 84 -0.13 3.66 2.62
CA ILE A 84 0.91 4.69 2.56
C ILE A 84 1.07 5.36 3.93
N ALA A 85 -0.05 5.74 4.56
CA ALA A 85 -0.06 6.35 5.88
C ALA A 85 0.50 5.38 6.95
N LEU A 86 0.09 4.11 6.94
CA LEU A 86 0.61 3.09 7.85
C LEU A 86 2.12 2.88 7.71
N VAL A 87 2.64 2.84 6.49
CA VAL A 87 4.07 2.69 6.24
C VAL A 87 4.84 3.88 6.82
N ARG A 88 4.37 5.11 6.57
CA ARG A 88 4.99 6.32 7.14
C ARG A 88 5.00 6.31 8.67
N ASP A 89 3.84 5.98 9.24
CA ASP A 89 3.64 5.96 10.70
C ASP A 89 4.53 4.91 11.37
N VAL A 90 4.51 3.66 10.89
CA VAL A 90 5.19 2.55 11.57
C VAL A 90 6.67 2.52 11.27
N LEU A 91 7.08 2.75 10.02
CA LEU A 91 8.50 2.70 9.64
C LEU A 91 9.23 4.03 9.84
N GLN A 92 8.52 5.11 10.22
CA GLN A 92 9.06 6.45 10.45
C GLN A 92 9.84 6.99 9.25
N VAL A 93 9.34 6.73 8.03
CA VAL A 93 9.97 7.18 6.79
C VAL A 93 9.28 8.41 6.22
N ALA A 94 10.04 9.41 5.77
CA ALA A 94 9.50 10.62 5.14
C ALA A 94 8.93 10.33 3.74
N GLU A 95 9.63 9.49 2.97
CA GLU A 95 9.24 9.13 1.61
C GLU A 95 8.94 7.64 1.49
N VAL A 96 7.84 7.33 0.78
CA VAL A 96 7.40 5.97 0.53
C VAL A 96 7.69 5.61 -0.92
N GLY A 97 8.84 5.00 -1.14
CA GLY A 97 9.27 4.55 -2.47
C GLY A 97 9.06 3.04 -2.70
N PRO A 98 9.37 2.56 -3.91
CA PRO A 98 9.12 1.17 -4.31
C PRO A 98 9.99 0.12 -3.61
N ARG A 99 10.99 0.56 -2.84
CA ARG A 99 11.80 -0.32 -1.97
C ARG A 99 11.09 -0.61 -0.65
N VAL A 100 10.23 0.31 -0.20
CA VAL A 100 9.56 0.25 1.11
C VAL A 100 8.14 -0.26 0.97
N LEU A 101 7.37 0.24 -0.02
CA LEU A 101 5.99 -0.13 -0.25
C LEU A 101 5.73 -0.51 -1.70
N ARG A 102 4.96 -1.57 -1.87
CA ARG A 102 4.31 -1.92 -3.15
C ARG A 102 2.85 -2.25 -2.89
N ILE A 103 2.02 -2.02 -3.90
CA ILE A 103 0.59 -2.33 -3.85
C ILE A 103 0.28 -3.32 -4.97
N GLY A 104 -0.37 -4.42 -4.62
CA GLY A 104 -0.87 -5.40 -5.58
C GLY A 104 -2.37 -5.24 -5.76
N ALA A 105 -2.77 -4.63 -6.87
CA ALA A 105 -4.16 -4.32 -7.18
C ALA A 105 -4.42 -4.48 -8.68
N SER A 106 -5.64 -4.87 -9.06
CA SER A 106 -6.06 -5.00 -10.47
C SER A 106 -6.81 -3.77 -10.97
N GLY A 107 -7.60 -3.08 -10.13
CA GLY A 107 -8.45 -1.96 -10.54
C GLY A 107 -7.95 -0.58 -10.10
N LEU A 108 -6.90 -0.49 -9.28
CA LEU A 108 -6.43 0.77 -8.71
C LEU A 108 -5.95 1.77 -9.78
N LEU A 109 -5.38 1.29 -10.88
CA LEU A 109 -4.88 2.19 -11.94
C LEU A 109 -5.98 3.01 -12.59
N ASP A 110 -7.15 2.40 -12.78
CA ASP A 110 -8.29 3.10 -13.38
C ASP A 110 -8.85 4.17 -12.43
N ASP A 111 -8.89 3.87 -11.13
CA ASP A 111 -9.30 4.85 -10.10
C ASP A 111 -8.28 6.01 -9.98
N ILE A 112 -6.98 5.74 -10.09
CA ILE A 112 -5.94 6.79 -10.14
C ILE A 112 -6.16 7.69 -11.34
N ARG A 113 -6.39 7.12 -12.53
CA ARG A 113 -6.63 7.90 -13.76
C ARG A 113 -7.87 8.77 -13.63
N ALA A 114 -8.97 8.22 -13.10
CA ALA A 114 -10.20 8.96 -12.87
C ALA A 114 -9.99 10.13 -11.88
N THR A 115 -9.29 9.88 -10.79
CA THR A 115 -8.98 10.89 -9.77
C THR A 115 -8.12 12.03 -10.34
N LEU A 116 -7.12 11.71 -11.15
CA LEU A 116 -6.26 12.71 -11.82
C LEU A 116 -7.01 13.49 -12.90
N GLY A 117 -7.89 12.84 -13.67
CA GLY A 117 -8.75 13.50 -14.66
C GLY A 117 -9.68 14.51 -14.02
N GLN A 118 -10.37 14.15 -12.94
CA GLN A 118 -11.23 15.07 -12.17
C GLN A 118 -10.45 16.26 -11.60
N ALA A 119 -9.21 16.05 -11.15
CA ALA A 119 -8.36 17.14 -10.65
C ALA A 119 -7.96 18.12 -11.78
N SER A 120 -7.78 17.63 -13.01
CA SER A 120 -7.46 18.46 -14.18
C SER A 120 -8.63 19.34 -14.58
N ASP A 121 -9.85 18.83 -14.51
CA ASP A 121 -11.07 19.59 -14.83
C ASP A 121 -11.34 20.73 -13.84
N LEU A 122 -10.98 20.57 -12.59
CA LEU A 122 -11.10 21.62 -11.57
C LEU A 122 -10.11 22.79 -11.76
N HIS A 123 -9.05 22.60 -12.55
CA HIS A 123 -8.05 23.62 -12.87
C HIS A 123 -8.27 24.29 -14.24
N SER A 124 -9.27 23.90 -14.99
CA SER A 124 -9.63 24.56 -16.26
C SER A 124 -10.32 25.89 -15.97
N PRO A 125 -9.85 27.02 -16.55
CA PRO A 125 -10.51 28.31 -16.37
C PRO A 125 -11.92 28.24 -16.98
N PRO A 126 -12.91 28.95 -16.39
CA PRO A 126 -14.27 28.97 -16.92
C PRO A 126 -14.27 29.48 -18.38
N PRO A 127 -15.12 28.94 -19.23
CA PRO A 127 -15.22 29.40 -20.63
C PRO A 127 -15.52 30.89 -20.65
N SER A 128 -14.70 31.63 -21.39
CA SER A 128 -14.87 33.09 -21.56
C SER A 128 -16.24 33.33 -22.17
N SER A 129 -17.12 33.99 -21.40
CA SER A 129 -18.41 34.46 -21.93
C SER A 129 -18.19 35.46 -23.04
N SER A 130 -18.37 35.05 -24.28
CA SER A 130 -18.46 35.95 -25.45
C SER A 130 -19.66 36.85 -25.22
N ARG A 131 -19.42 38.13 -24.95
CA ARG A 131 -20.49 39.17 -25.00
C ARG A 131 -21.09 39.20 -26.39
N PRO A 132 -22.43 39.20 -26.54
CA PRO A 132 -23.04 39.50 -27.82
C PRO A 132 -22.78 40.97 -28.16
N SER A 133 -22.21 41.21 -29.33
CA SER A 133 -22.09 42.53 -29.92
C SER A 133 -23.48 43.03 -30.34
N THR A 134 -23.94 44.08 -29.68
CA THR A 134 -25.16 44.78 -30.07
C THR A 134 -24.79 45.83 -31.09
N TYR A 135 -25.32 45.67 -32.29
CA TYR A 135 -25.54 46.76 -33.24
C TYR A 135 -27.04 46.93 -33.43
#